data_3eae95b25176db8d957ce7e053f22ec8
#
_entry.id   3eae95b25176db8d957ce7e053f22ec8
#
_cell.length_a   1.000
_cell.length_b   1.000
_cell.length_c   1.000
_cell.angle_alpha   90.00
_cell.angle_beta   90.00
_cell.angle_gamma   90.00
#
_symmetry.space_group_name_H-M   'P 1'
#
loop_
_entity.id
_entity.type
_entity.pdbx_description
1 polymer ?
#
loop_
_entity_poly.entity_id
_entity_poly.type
_entity_poly.pdbx_seq_one_letter_code
_entity_poly.pdbx_strand_id
1 'polypeptide(L)'
;MTEAEQRGIDYLFKLRQSANVKKLILQKHCETGWQNTLGGWEALSTELKLSTWKQSRRVVLVRRRLSKAIIIAPDSAHVQPEQLSLLEPAEKMSAYEYSVLVTSLKTEVVSIVQHYRDRADCENNFDEIKNQWGWGGFVTQKLKPCRLIARMIALIYNWWSLFVRLAEPDKHYEAIVSRPLLLHGVGKQTSHAAQKMLTITSTHGRASYVQAAYQRVCEFFNQLKAIAPQLTPLQCWYRILSEAMKKYLQGAILKPPDLTNSVC
;
A
#
# COMPACT_ATOMS: atom_id res chain seq x y z
N MET A 1 9.30 -12.18 20.27
CA MET A 1 10.37 -11.19 20.35
C MET A 1 11.65 -11.76 20.95
N THR A 2 11.64 -12.25 22.20
CA THR A 2 12.85 -12.79 22.84
C THR A 2 13.55 -13.88 22.01
N GLU A 3 12.80 -14.80 21.44
CA GLU A 3 13.36 -15.83 20.57
C GLU A 3 13.91 -15.29 19.24
N ALA A 4 13.25 -14.27 18.65
CA ALA A 4 13.74 -13.60 17.46
C ALA A 4 15.08 -12.89 17.78
N GLU A 5 15.15 -12.21 18.92
CA GLU A 5 16.37 -11.55 19.41
C GLU A 5 17.51 -12.57 19.62
N GLN A 6 17.22 -13.73 20.19
CA GLN A 6 18.21 -14.80 20.39
C GLN A 6 18.70 -15.40 19.07
N ARG A 7 17.86 -15.43 18.05
CA ARG A 7 18.19 -15.97 16.72
C ARG A 7 18.74 -14.90 15.76
N GLY A 8 18.86 -13.63 16.19
CA GLY A 8 19.29 -12.54 15.33
C GLY A 8 18.30 -12.20 14.20
N ILE A 9 17.00 -12.52 14.41
CA ILE A 9 15.95 -12.26 13.42
C ILE A 9 15.31 -10.91 13.75
N ASP A 10 15.33 -10.00 12.78
CA ASP A 10 14.66 -8.72 12.91
C ASP A 10 13.14 -8.88 12.94
N TYR A 11 12.50 -7.99 13.71
CA TYR A 11 11.04 -8.00 13.83
C TYR A 11 10.46 -6.58 13.85
N LEU A 12 9.18 -6.51 13.45
CA LEU A 12 8.35 -5.31 13.50
C LEU A 12 6.90 -5.74 13.76
N PHE A 13 6.35 -5.36 14.93
CA PHE A 13 4.99 -5.71 15.33
C PHE A 13 4.22 -4.50 15.82
N LYS A 14 2.90 -4.48 15.57
CA LYS A 14 1.98 -3.52 16.20
C LYS A 14 1.62 -4.02 17.60
N LEU A 15 1.79 -3.16 18.59
CA LEU A 15 1.38 -3.44 19.95
C LEU A 15 -0.12 -3.19 20.13
N ARG A 16 -0.76 -4.06 20.92
CA ARG A 16 -2.11 -3.79 21.41
C ARG A 16 -2.06 -2.60 22.37
N GLN A 17 -3.03 -1.69 22.28
CA GLN A 17 -3.14 -0.53 23.14
C GLN A 17 -3.61 -0.92 24.55
N SER A 18 -2.73 -1.55 25.33
CA SER A 18 -2.92 -1.83 26.76
C SER A 18 -2.79 -0.54 27.57
N ALA A 19 -3.15 -0.58 28.86
CA ALA A 19 -3.06 0.57 29.76
C ALA A 19 -1.66 1.23 29.75
N ASN A 20 -0.59 0.42 29.77
CA ASN A 20 0.79 0.92 29.74
C ASN A 20 1.13 1.59 28.41
N VAL A 21 0.63 1.05 27.28
CA VAL A 21 0.83 1.64 25.95
C VAL A 21 0.04 2.95 25.82
N LYS A 22 -1.19 2.99 26.34
CA LYS A 22 -1.98 4.24 26.40
C LYS A 22 -1.30 5.30 27.25
N LYS A 23 -0.73 4.92 28.40
CA LYS A 23 0.05 5.82 29.27
C LYS A 23 1.27 6.39 28.52
N LEU A 24 1.98 5.57 27.75
CA LEU A 24 3.10 6.04 26.92
C LEU A 24 2.63 7.05 25.87
N ILE A 25 1.52 6.78 25.19
CA ILE A 25 0.93 7.72 24.21
C ILE A 25 0.63 9.07 24.85
N LEU A 26 0.00 9.07 26.04
CA LEU A 26 -0.30 10.28 26.80
C LEU A 26 0.96 11.08 27.14
N GLN A 27 2.00 10.40 27.62
CA GLN A 27 3.27 11.04 27.98
C GLN A 27 3.97 11.66 26.77
N LYS A 28 3.89 11.00 25.60
CA LYS A 28 4.62 11.40 24.39
C LYS A 28 3.81 12.31 23.46
N HIS A 29 2.51 12.51 23.72
CA HIS A 29 1.64 13.30 22.85
C HIS A 29 2.16 14.73 22.61
N CYS A 30 2.57 15.42 23.67
CA CYS A 30 3.04 16.81 23.63
C CYS A 30 4.55 16.94 23.38
N GLU A 31 5.29 15.83 23.25
CA GLU A 31 6.73 15.92 22.99
C GLU A 31 7.03 16.56 21.64
N THR A 32 8.14 17.28 21.61
CA THR A 32 8.78 17.76 20.37
C THR A 32 9.61 16.63 19.78
N GLY A 33 9.72 16.56 18.45
CA GLY A 33 10.52 15.52 17.79
C GLY A 33 9.73 14.51 16.96
N TRP A 34 8.44 14.75 16.79
CA TRP A 34 7.63 14.01 15.83
C TRP A 34 8.12 14.30 14.41
N GLN A 35 8.44 13.24 13.67
CA GLN A 35 8.92 13.31 12.29
C GLN A 35 7.74 13.07 11.35
N ASN A 36 7.60 13.93 10.35
CA ASN A 36 6.60 13.75 9.31
C ASN A 36 6.95 12.53 8.44
N THR A 37 5.96 11.68 8.19
CA THR A 37 6.06 10.53 7.30
C THR A 37 5.08 10.68 6.14
N LEU A 38 5.16 9.79 5.16
CA LEU A 38 4.27 9.84 4.00
C LEU A 38 2.78 9.72 4.39
N GLY A 39 1.92 10.48 3.70
CA GLY A 39 0.46 10.42 3.84
C GLY A 39 -0.10 11.10 5.10
N GLY A 40 0.57 12.13 5.61
CA GLY A 40 0.08 12.93 6.75
C GLY A 40 0.17 12.21 8.09
N TRP A 41 1.05 11.21 8.20
CA TRP A 41 1.39 10.56 9.45
C TRP A 41 2.62 11.21 10.07
N GLU A 42 2.70 11.18 11.39
CA GLU A 42 3.85 11.59 12.17
C GLU A 42 4.32 10.41 13.02
N ALA A 43 5.61 10.31 13.24
CA ALA A 43 6.19 9.22 14.01
C ALA A 43 7.26 9.71 15.00
N LEU A 44 7.33 9.03 16.13
CA LEU A 44 8.28 9.32 17.21
C LEU A 44 8.90 8.00 17.72
N SER A 45 10.24 7.93 17.77
CA SER A 45 10.94 6.79 18.35
C SER A 45 11.16 7.00 19.83
N THR A 46 10.89 5.98 20.63
CA THR A 46 11.16 5.98 22.08
C THR A 46 11.41 4.54 22.55
N GLU A 47 11.62 4.36 23.82
CA GLU A 47 11.76 3.04 24.45
C GLU A 47 10.55 2.74 25.34
N LEU A 48 10.21 1.47 25.43
CA LEU A 48 9.15 0.98 26.31
C LEU A 48 9.63 -0.30 27.00
N LYS A 49 9.37 -0.40 28.29
CA LYS A 49 9.50 -1.62 29.08
C LYS A 49 8.14 -2.00 29.63
N LEU A 50 7.60 -3.10 29.17
CA LEU A 50 6.40 -3.70 29.76
C LEU A 50 6.78 -4.66 30.88
N SER A 51 5.90 -4.89 31.84
CA SER A 51 6.12 -5.78 32.98
C SER A 51 6.46 -7.21 32.56
N THR A 52 5.93 -7.65 31.42
CA THR A 52 6.19 -8.97 30.83
C THR A 52 7.51 -9.06 30.05
N TRP A 53 8.21 -7.94 29.85
CA TRP A 53 9.44 -7.90 29.09
C TRP A 53 10.65 -7.90 29.99
N LYS A 54 11.65 -8.73 29.66
CA LYS A 54 12.91 -8.79 30.40
C LYS A 54 13.73 -7.49 30.26
N GLN A 55 13.62 -6.82 29.10
CA GLN A 55 14.39 -5.62 28.76
C GLN A 55 13.51 -4.55 28.10
N SER A 56 14.00 -3.31 28.10
CA SER A 56 13.42 -2.23 27.31
C SER A 56 13.57 -2.51 25.82
N ARG A 57 12.60 -2.11 25.03
CA ARG A 57 12.63 -2.27 23.57
C ARG A 57 12.29 -0.98 22.87
N ARG A 58 12.90 -0.77 21.72
CA ARG A 58 12.57 0.35 20.85
C ARG A 58 11.13 0.23 20.39
N VAL A 59 10.38 1.32 20.56
CA VAL A 59 9.03 1.46 20.03
C VAL A 59 8.93 2.72 19.19
N VAL A 60 8.11 2.66 18.15
CA VAL A 60 7.78 3.80 17.30
C VAL A 60 6.31 4.09 17.47
N LEU A 61 6.03 5.27 18.03
CA LEU A 61 4.68 5.81 18.06
C LEU A 61 4.38 6.43 16.70
N VAL A 62 3.23 6.12 16.17
CA VAL A 62 2.76 6.67 14.90
C VAL A 62 1.42 7.32 15.15
N ARG A 63 1.22 8.56 14.70
CA ARG A 63 -0.05 9.25 14.80
C ARG A 63 -0.47 9.90 13.50
N ARG A 64 -1.76 10.05 13.31
CA ARG A 64 -2.35 10.80 12.20
C ARG A 64 -3.48 11.66 12.72
N ARG A 65 -3.54 12.91 12.28
CA ARG A 65 -4.64 13.80 12.59
C ARG A 65 -5.92 13.32 11.89
N LEU A 66 -7.00 13.22 12.64
CA LEU A 66 -8.31 12.86 12.10
C LEU A 66 -8.94 14.09 11.44
N SER A 67 -9.53 13.91 10.28
CA SER A 67 -10.22 14.99 9.54
C SER A 67 -11.54 15.40 10.18
N LYS A 68 -12.13 14.52 10.99
CA LYS A 68 -13.29 14.80 11.84
C LYS A 68 -12.95 14.30 13.24
N ALA A 69 -13.04 15.16 14.24
CA ALA A 69 -12.93 14.74 15.63
C ALA A 69 -14.08 13.76 15.93
N ILE A 70 -13.75 12.48 16.07
CA ILE A 70 -14.70 11.51 16.60
C ILE A 70 -14.61 11.69 18.11
N ILE A 71 -15.60 12.32 18.69
CA ILE A 71 -15.77 12.35 20.16
C ILE A 71 -16.13 10.91 20.53
N ILE A 72 -15.12 10.14 20.94
CA ILE A 72 -15.36 8.83 21.55
C ILE A 72 -15.79 9.14 22.96
N ALA A 73 -17.12 9.07 23.19
CA ALA A 73 -17.63 9.07 24.56
C ALA A 73 -16.92 7.96 25.35
N PRO A 74 -16.40 8.25 26.55
CA PRO A 74 -15.87 7.20 27.40
C PRO A 74 -16.97 6.18 27.70
N ASP A 75 -16.60 4.89 27.70
CA ASP A 75 -17.47 3.73 27.94
C ASP A 75 -18.06 3.68 29.38
N SER A 76 -18.35 4.82 29.96
CA SER A 76 -19.00 4.94 31.26
C SER A 76 -20.23 5.85 31.16
N ALA A 77 -21.36 5.21 31.23
CA ALA A 77 -22.72 5.74 31.05
C ALA A 77 -23.18 6.84 32.06
N HIS A 78 -22.31 7.61 32.70
CA HIS A 78 -22.69 8.61 33.68
C HIS A 78 -21.74 9.82 33.79
N VAL A 79 -21.24 10.36 32.67
CA VAL A 79 -20.52 11.64 32.74
C VAL A 79 -21.44 12.74 32.21
N GLN A 80 -21.82 13.68 33.08
CA GLN A 80 -22.62 14.86 32.73
C GLN A 80 -21.83 15.73 31.73
N PRO A 81 -22.49 16.36 30.72
CA PRO A 81 -21.85 17.18 29.70
C PRO A 81 -20.98 18.33 30.23
N GLU A 82 -21.27 18.81 31.43
CA GLU A 82 -20.54 19.93 32.09
C GLU A 82 -19.15 19.51 32.62
N GLN A 83 -18.87 18.21 32.78
CA GLN A 83 -17.56 17.72 33.22
C GLN A 83 -16.58 17.52 32.07
N LEU A 84 -17.04 17.57 30.82
CA LEU A 84 -16.20 17.45 29.61
C LEU A 84 -15.33 18.69 29.35
N SER A 85 -15.68 19.87 29.91
CA SER A 85 -14.92 21.10 29.72
C SER A 85 -13.59 21.16 30.50
N LEU A 86 -13.39 20.27 31.47
CA LEU A 86 -12.14 20.14 32.25
C LEU A 86 -11.11 19.18 31.61
N LEU A 87 -11.43 18.58 30.49
CA LEU A 87 -10.60 17.57 29.83
C LEU A 87 -9.87 18.12 28.58
N GLU A 88 -9.37 19.34 28.59
CA GLU A 88 -8.59 19.92 27.48
C GLU A 88 -7.46 19.02 26.91
N PRO A 89 -6.70 18.24 27.73
CA PRO A 89 -5.71 17.33 27.21
C PRO A 89 -6.31 16.12 26.46
N ALA A 90 -7.50 15.67 26.87
CA ALA A 90 -8.19 14.54 26.25
C ALA A 90 -8.82 14.92 24.90
N GLU A 91 -9.31 16.15 24.76
CA GLU A 91 -9.84 16.66 23.49
C GLU A 91 -8.75 16.79 22.42
N LYS A 92 -7.57 17.28 22.78
CA LYS A 92 -6.43 17.34 21.86
C LYS A 92 -5.96 15.95 21.42
N MET A 93 -6.06 14.95 22.28
CA MET A 93 -5.75 13.56 21.94
C MET A 93 -6.80 12.90 21.05
N SER A 94 -8.08 13.22 21.21
CA SER A 94 -9.15 12.66 20.37
C SER A 94 -9.04 13.10 18.91
N ALA A 95 -8.23 14.13 18.60
CA ALA A 95 -7.95 14.57 17.25
C ALA A 95 -6.95 13.68 16.49
N TYR A 96 -6.35 12.68 17.15
CA TYR A 96 -5.33 11.82 16.56
C TYR A 96 -5.65 10.33 16.70
N GLU A 97 -5.42 9.59 15.63
CA GLU A 97 -5.33 8.13 15.65
C GLU A 97 -3.89 7.72 15.98
N TYR A 98 -3.72 6.78 16.91
CA TYR A 98 -2.41 6.31 17.36
C TYR A 98 -2.20 4.83 17.04
N SER A 99 -0.98 4.49 16.65
CA SER A 99 -0.47 3.13 16.61
C SER A 99 0.91 3.08 17.26
N VAL A 100 1.23 1.99 17.93
CA VAL A 100 2.55 1.79 18.53
C VAL A 100 3.16 0.52 17.96
N LEU A 101 4.34 0.67 17.38
CA LEU A 101 5.11 -0.41 16.76
C LEU A 101 6.28 -0.75 17.67
N VAL A 102 6.57 -2.02 17.89
CA VAL A 102 7.79 -2.50 18.55
C VAL A 102 8.70 -3.12 17.51
N THR A 103 9.99 -2.82 17.58
CA THR A 103 10.93 -3.28 16.55
C THR A 103 12.34 -3.50 17.10
N SER A 104 13.08 -4.43 16.47
CA SER A 104 14.53 -4.59 16.61
C SER A 104 15.32 -3.80 15.55
N LEU A 105 14.65 -3.32 14.50
CA LEU A 105 15.28 -2.59 13.41
C LEU A 105 15.94 -1.30 13.92
N LYS A 106 17.16 -1.05 13.47
CA LYS A 106 17.93 0.17 13.80
C LYS A 106 17.80 1.29 12.76
N THR A 107 16.99 1.06 11.72
CA THR A 107 16.75 2.01 10.64
C THR A 107 16.02 3.26 11.14
N GLU A 108 15.91 4.26 10.29
CA GLU A 108 15.19 5.51 10.56
C GLU A 108 13.70 5.27 10.82
N VAL A 109 13.11 6.14 11.62
CA VAL A 109 11.69 6.05 12.04
C VAL A 109 10.75 6.02 10.84
N VAL A 110 11.02 6.86 9.84
CA VAL A 110 10.22 6.95 8.60
C VAL A 110 10.22 5.62 7.86
N SER A 111 11.39 4.97 7.75
CA SER A 111 11.53 3.66 7.10
C SER A 111 10.75 2.57 7.85
N ILE A 112 10.77 2.58 9.19
CA ILE A 112 10.02 1.61 10.00
C ILE A 112 8.52 1.76 9.77
N VAL A 113 8.00 2.99 9.75
CA VAL A 113 6.58 3.25 9.47
C VAL A 113 6.21 2.79 8.06
N GLN A 114 7.07 3.03 7.07
CA GLN A 114 6.85 2.59 5.70
C GLN A 114 6.81 1.06 5.60
N HIS A 115 7.78 0.35 6.19
CA HIS A 115 7.78 -1.12 6.23
C HIS A 115 6.51 -1.70 6.87
N TYR A 116 6.01 -1.06 7.92
CA TYR A 116 4.75 -1.51 8.52
C TYR A 116 3.54 -1.30 7.60
N ARG A 117 3.52 -0.22 6.83
CA ARG A 117 2.46 0.06 5.86
C ARG A 117 2.53 -0.86 4.65
N ASP A 118 3.73 -1.13 4.16
CA ASP A 118 3.95 -2.07 3.04
C ASP A 118 3.38 -3.48 3.35
N ARG A 119 3.40 -3.88 4.64
CA ARG A 119 2.74 -5.10 5.09
C ARG A 119 1.22 -5.06 4.87
N ALA A 120 0.56 -3.94 5.19
CA ALA A 120 -0.88 -3.79 4.98
C ALA A 120 -1.23 -3.84 3.48
N ASP A 121 -0.42 -3.21 2.63
CA ASP A 121 -0.58 -3.27 1.18
C ASP A 121 -0.41 -4.70 0.66
N CYS A 122 0.51 -5.47 1.22
CA CYS A 122 0.70 -6.88 0.89
C CYS A 122 -0.52 -7.72 1.29
N GLU A 123 -1.09 -7.49 2.47
CA GLU A 123 -2.32 -8.17 2.93
C GLU A 123 -3.51 -7.85 2.02
N ASN A 124 -3.68 -6.59 1.63
CA ASN A 124 -4.72 -6.16 0.70
C ASN A 124 -4.55 -6.82 -0.68
N ASN A 125 -3.32 -6.92 -1.18
CA ASN A 125 -3.03 -7.60 -2.44
C ASN A 125 -3.37 -9.09 -2.37
N PHE A 126 -3.04 -9.79 -1.28
CA PHE A 126 -3.42 -11.19 -1.09
C PHE A 126 -4.94 -11.37 -0.97
N ASP A 127 -5.62 -10.46 -0.31
CA ASP A 127 -7.09 -10.48 -0.21
C ASP A 127 -7.73 -10.30 -1.59
N GLU A 128 -7.24 -9.36 -2.39
CA GLU A 128 -7.69 -9.16 -3.77
C GLU A 128 -7.45 -10.42 -4.63
N ILE A 129 -6.24 -10.98 -4.61
CA ILE A 129 -5.88 -12.18 -5.37
C ILE A 129 -6.79 -13.35 -4.97
N LYS A 130 -7.04 -13.54 -3.69
CA LYS A 130 -7.86 -14.62 -3.16
C LYS A 130 -9.34 -14.45 -3.54
N ASN A 131 -9.89 -13.27 -3.33
CA ASN A 131 -11.33 -13.04 -3.41
C ASN A 131 -11.80 -12.60 -4.81
N GLN A 132 -10.92 -11.98 -5.60
CA GLN A 132 -11.29 -11.41 -6.90
C GLN A 132 -10.64 -12.12 -8.10
N TRP A 133 -9.61 -12.94 -7.87
CA TRP A 133 -8.87 -13.65 -8.91
C TRP A 133 -8.92 -15.17 -8.78
N GLY A 134 -9.73 -15.70 -7.85
CA GLY A 134 -9.97 -17.14 -7.71
C GLY A 134 -8.83 -17.93 -7.07
N TRP A 135 -7.89 -17.27 -6.39
CA TRP A 135 -6.75 -17.96 -5.76
C TRP A 135 -7.15 -18.87 -4.59
N GLY A 136 -8.36 -18.72 -4.06
CA GLY A 136 -8.93 -19.57 -3.02
C GLY A 136 -9.79 -20.75 -3.53
N GLY A 137 -9.99 -20.87 -4.86
CA GLY A 137 -10.94 -21.83 -5.46
C GLY A 137 -10.31 -22.81 -6.44
N PHE A 138 -9.27 -23.55 -6.04
CA PHE A 138 -8.67 -24.58 -6.90
C PHE A 138 -9.59 -25.80 -7.04
N VAL A 139 -9.86 -26.19 -8.28
CA VAL A 139 -10.73 -27.35 -8.62
C VAL A 139 -10.01 -28.70 -8.47
N THR A 140 -8.77 -28.74 -8.08
CA THR A 140 -7.97 -29.96 -7.90
C THR A 140 -7.25 -29.96 -6.56
N GLN A 141 -7.13 -31.14 -5.95
CA GLN A 141 -6.37 -31.34 -4.74
C GLN A 141 -4.88 -31.70 -5.00
N LYS A 142 -4.49 -31.83 -6.27
CA LYS A 142 -3.10 -32.16 -6.63
C LYS A 142 -2.23 -30.92 -6.52
N LEU A 143 -1.13 -31.00 -5.77
CA LEU A 143 -0.26 -29.85 -5.46
C LEU A 143 0.40 -29.21 -6.71
N LYS A 144 0.84 -30.03 -7.69
CA LYS A 144 1.50 -29.52 -8.90
C LYS A 144 0.60 -28.61 -9.74
N PRO A 145 -0.64 -29.02 -10.14
CA PRO A 145 -1.57 -28.13 -10.82
C PRO A 145 -1.93 -26.89 -9.97
N CYS A 146 -2.15 -27.04 -8.65
CA CYS A 146 -2.44 -25.88 -7.78
C CYS A 146 -1.32 -24.85 -7.81
N ARG A 147 -0.06 -25.28 -7.74
CA ARG A 147 1.11 -24.39 -7.84
C ARG A 147 1.19 -23.68 -9.19
N LEU A 148 0.89 -24.39 -10.28
CA LEU A 148 0.88 -23.77 -11.61
C LEU A 148 -0.20 -22.72 -11.72
N ILE A 149 -1.44 -23.05 -11.34
CA ILE A 149 -2.58 -22.12 -11.36
C ILE A 149 -2.30 -20.90 -10.48
N ALA A 150 -1.78 -21.09 -9.27
CA ALA A 150 -1.44 -19.99 -8.37
C ALA A 150 -0.42 -19.03 -8.99
N ARG A 151 0.61 -19.54 -9.65
CA ARG A 151 1.61 -18.71 -10.35
C ARG A 151 1.02 -17.98 -11.56
N MET A 152 0.15 -18.65 -12.33
CA MET A 152 -0.55 -18.01 -13.45
C MET A 152 -1.45 -16.88 -12.99
N ILE A 153 -2.22 -17.09 -11.91
CA ILE A 153 -3.07 -16.03 -11.34
C ILE A 153 -2.21 -14.84 -10.89
N ALA A 154 -1.11 -15.09 -10.18
CA ALA A 154 -0.21 -14.04 -9.74
C ALA A 154 0.40 -13.25 -10.93
N LEU A 155 0.76 -13.94 -12.01
CA LEU A 155 1.26 -13.30 -13.23
C LEU A 155 0.20 -12.41 -13.88
N ILE A 156 -1.03 -12.93 -14.03
CA ILE A 156 -2.16 -12.17 -14.61
C ILE A 156 -2.50 -10.97 -13.72
N TYR A 157 -2.51 -11.15 -12.40
CA TYR A 157 -2.71 -10.07 -11.44
C TYR A 157 -1.67 -8.96 -11.61
N ASN A 158 -0.38 -9.30 -11.72
CA ASN A 158 0.67 -8.33 -11.93
C ASN A 158 0.49 -7.55 -13.25
N TRP A 159 0.17 -8.23 -14.34
CA TRP A 159 -0.10 -7.57 -15.63
C TRP A 159 -1.32 -6.66 -15.57
N TRP A 160 -2.39 -7.13 -14.91
CA TRP A 160 -3.59 -6.32 -14.71
C TRP A 160 -3.28 -5.07 -13.89
N SER A 161 -2.55 -5.23 -12.79
CA SER A 161 -2.13 -4.11 -11.93
C SER A 161 -1.29 -3.08 -12.68
N LEU A 162 -0.36 -3.52 -13.53
CA LEU A 162 0.42 -2.62 -14.39
C LEU A 162 -0.48 -1.90 -15.39
N PHE A 163 -1.37 -2.61 -16.08
CA PHE A 163 -2.33 -2.01 -17.01
C PHE A 163 -3.19 -0.95 -16.35
N VAL A 164 -3.77 -1.26 -15.19
CA VAL A 164 -4.61 -0.32 -14.43
C VAL A 164 -3.82 0.92 -14.04
N ARG A 165 -2.57 0.79 -13.59
CA ARG A 165 -1.70 1.91 -13.24
C ARG A 165 -1.31 2.77 -14.44
N LEU A 166 -1.14 2.19 -15.62
CA LEU A 166 -0.92 2.95 -16.85
C LEU A 166 -2.19 3.68 -17.31
N ALA A 167 -3.35 3.02 -17.16
CA ALA A 167 -4.64 3.60 -17.52
C ALA A 167 -5.09 4.72 -16.55
N GLU A 168 -4.79 4.54 -15.25
CA GLU A 168 -5.20 5.44 -14.17
C GLU A 168 -4.07 5.61 -13.14
N PRO A 169 -3.11 6.50 -13.40
CA PRO A 169 -1.93 6.67 -12.55
C PRO A 169 -2.24 7.29 -11.17
N ASP A 170 -3.35 8.01 -11.05
CA ASP A 170 -3.67 8.75 -9.81
C ASP A 170 -4.35 7.91 -8.75
N LYS A 171 -5.04 6.83 -9.16
CA LYS A 171 -5.86 6.00 -8.27
C LYS A 171 -5.49 4.53 -8.40
N HIS A 172 -5.50 3.84 -7.27
CA HIS A 172 -5.47 2.38 -7.26
C HIS A 172 -6.91 1.86 -7.33
N TYR A 173 -7.18 1.00 -8.33
CA TYR A 173 -8.45 0.30 -8.44
C TYR A 173 -8.21 -1.20 -8.39
N GLU A 174 -8.84 -1.87 -7.42
CA GLU A 174 -8.91 -3.32 -7.37
C GLU A 174 -9.68 -3.89 -8.56
N ALA A 175 -9.50 -5.19 -8.82
CA ALA A 175 -10.13 -5.86 -9.96
C ALA A 175 -11.66 -5.79 -9.96
N ILE A 176 -12.30 -5.80 -8.79
CA ILE A 176 -13.75 -5.67 -8.66
C ILE A 176 -14.29 -4.36 -9.25
N VAL A 177 -13.49 -3.30 -9.22
CA VAL A 177 -13.83 -1.98 -9.77
C VAL A 177 -13.26 -1.81 -11.19
N SER A 178 -11.98 -2.16 -11.37
CA SER A 178 -11.27 -1.90 -12.62
C SER A 178 -11.72 -2.78 -13.78
N ARG A 179 -12.08 -4.05 -13.53
CA ARG A 179 -12.59 -4.93 -14.59
C ARG A 179 -13.92 -4.47 -15.18
N PRO A 180 -14.96 -4.16 -14.39
CA PRO A 180 -16.19 -3.59 -14.94
C PRO A 180 -15.95 -2.26 -15.66
N LEU A 181 -15.07 -1.42 -15.13
CA LEU A 181 -14.78 -0.12 -15.71
C LEU A 181 -14.02 -0.20 -17.03
N LEU A 182 -13.00 -1.06 -17.12
CA LEU A 182 -12.04 -1.07 -18.23
C LEU A 182 -12.22 -2.25 -19.20
N LEU A 183 -13.02 -3.28 -18.89
CA LEU A 183 -13.24 -4.44 -19.75
C LEU A 183 -14.69 -4.65 -20.14
N HIS A 184 -15.63 -4.54 -19.20
CA HIS A 184 -17.02 -4.94 -19.46
C HIS A 184 -17.75 -3.92 -20.32
N GLY A 185 -18.24 -4.36 -21.49
CA GLY A 185 -19.05 -3.54 -22.36
C GLY A 185 -18.34 -2.31 -22.96
N VAL A 186 -17.01 -2.26 -22.82
CA VAL A 186 -16.22 -1.09 -23.19
C VAL A 186 -16.11 -0.91 -24.69
N GLY A 187 -15.99 -2.01 -25.46
CA GLY A 187 -15.83 -1.81 -26.86
C GLY A 187 -15.86 -3.07 -27.71
N LYS A 188 -15.91 -2.87 -29.02
CA LYS A 188 -15.81 -3.90 -30.05
C LYS A 188 -14.50 -3.71 -30.81
N GLN A 189 -13.66 -4.74 -30.79
CA GLN A 189 -12.48 -4.74 -31.63
C GLN A 189 -12.84 -5.26 -33.05
N THR A 190 -12.51 -4.48 -34.06
CA THR A 190 -12.60 -4.89 -35.47
C THR A 190 -11.22 -4.87 -36.07
N SER A 191 -10.99 -5.75 -37.06
CA SER A 191 -9.76 -5.79 -37.85
C SER A 191 -10.12 -5.64 -39.30
N HIS A 192 -9.55 -4.62 -39.98
CA HIS A 192 -9.69 -4.42 -41.40
C HIS A 192 -8.33 -3.98 -41.99
N ALA A 193 -7.92 -4.60 -43.08
CA ALA A 193 -6.65 -4.29 -43.77
C ALA A 193 -5.43 -4.20 -42.83
N ALA A 194 -5.24 -5.18 -41.95
CA ALA A 194 -4.20 -5.24 -40.94
C ALA A 194 -4.26 -4.16 -39.83
N GLN A 195 -5.25 -3.28 -39.88
CA GLN A 195 -5.49 -2.32 -38.80
C GLN A 195 -6.47 -2.89 -37.79
N LYS A 196 -6.15 -2.73 -36.51
CA LYS A 196 -7.04 -3.07 -35.40
C LYS A 196 -7.68 -1.79 -34.89
N MET A 197 -9.01 -1.75 -34.90
CA MET A 197 -9.79 -0.62 -34.38
C MET A 197 -10.57 -1.08 -33.16
N LEU A 198 -10.47 -0.32 -32.08
CA LEU A 198 -11.27 -0.49 -30.88
C LEU A 198 -12.35 0.60 -30.86
N THR A 199 -13.61 0.22 -31.03
CA THR A 199 -14.74 1.14 -30.93
C THR A 199 -15.32 1.07 -29.53
N ILE A 200 -15.23 2.15 -28.77
CA ILE A 200 -15.82 2.24 -27.43
C ILE A 200 -17.30 2.50 -27.55
N THR A 201 -18.12 1.69 -26.89
CA THR A 201 -19.59 1.81 -26.94
C THR A 201 -20.05 3.08 -26.24
N SER A 202 -20.91 3.82 -26.91
CA SER A 202 -21.52 5.06 -26.37
C SER A 202 -22.44 4.81 -25.17
N THR A 203 -22.87 3.56 -24.96
CA THR A 203 -23.75 3.14 -23.87
C THR A 203 -23.01 2.94 -22.54
N HIS A 204 -21.67 2.93 -22.55
CA HIS A 204 -20.91 2.86 -21.30
C HIS A 204 -21.06 4.16 -20.51
N GLY A 205 -21.57 4.10 -19.27
CA GLY A 205 -21.85 5.31 -18.45
C GLY A 205 -20.65 6.22 -18.15
N ARG A 206 -19.41 5.74 -18.43
CA ARG A 206 -18.17 6.49 -18.31
C ARG A 206 -17.34 6.44 -19.60
N ALA A 207 -17.97 6.47 -20.75
CA ALA A 207 -17.31 6.28 -22.04
C ALA A 207 -16.13 7.23 -22.26
N SER A 208 -16.30 8.53 -21.99
CA SER A 208 -15.21 9.53 -22.11
C SER A 208 -14.03 9.26 -21.20
N TYR A 209 -14.29 8.84 -19.96
CA TYR A 209 -13.23 8.49 -19.01
C TYR A 209 -12.45 7.24 -19.47
N VAL A 210 -13.16 6.21 -19.92
CA VAL A 210 -12.56 4.97 -20.43
C VAL A 210 -11.75 5.26 -21.69
N GLN A 211 -12.28 6.09 -22.60
CA GLN A 211 -11.56 6.50 -23.80
C GLN A 211 -10.24 7.22 -23.45
N ALA A 212 -10.26 8.15 -22.51
CA ALA A 212 -9.06 8.84 -22.06
C ALA A 212 -8.05 7.89 -21.39
N ALA A 213 -8.52 6.89 -20.63
CA ALA A 213 -7.67 5.88 -20.02
C ALA A 213 -6.96 5.01 -21.08
N TYR A 214 -7.69 4.52 -22.07
CA TYR A 214 -7.11 3.77 -23.18
C TYR A 214 -6.16 4.61 -24.04
N GLN A 215 -6.51 5.88 -24.28
CA GLN A 215 -5.64 6.79 -25.02
C GLN A 215 -4.30 6.97 -24.31
N ARG A 216 -4.27 7.18 -23.00
CA ARG A 216 -3.02 7.24 -22.21
C ARG A 216 -2.14 6.00 -22.40
N VAL A 217 -2.76 4.81 -22.31
CA VAL A 217 -2.03 3.55 -22.48
C VAL A 217 -1.47 3.43 -23.92
N CYS A 218 -2.27 3.77 -24.94
CA CYS A 218 -1.85 3.74 -26.33
C CYS A 218 -0.71 4.73 -26.62
N GLU A 219 -0.81 5.94 -26.12
CA GLU A 219 0.22 6.98 -26.25
C GLU A 219 1.54 6.53 -25.63
N PHE A 220 1.49 5.99 -24.41
CA PHE A 220 2.67 5.45 -23.75
C PHE A 220 3.34 4.35 -24.58
N PHE A 221 2.57 3.36 -25.03
CA PHE A 221 3.15 2.26 -25.83
C PHE A 221 3.63 2.71 -27.22
N ASN A 222 3.00 3.70 -27.84
CA ASN A 222 3.50 4.28 -29.08
C ASN A 222 4.84 4.99 -28.86
N GLN A 223 4.99 5.76 -27.78
CA GLN A 223 6.27 6.38 -27.42
C GLN A 223 7.33 5.32 -27.10
N LEU A 224 6.99 4.30 -26.31
CA LEU A 224 7.91 3.21 -25.99
C LEU A 224 8.35 2.46 -27.27
N LYS A 225 7.42 2.18 -28.18
CA LYS A 225 7.72 1.51 -29.46
C LYS A 225 8.69 2.31 -30.33
N ALA A 226 8.57 3.64 -30.33
CA ALA A 226 9.46 4.50 -31.09
C ALA A 226 10.91 4.44 -30.60
N ILE A 227 11.14 4.25 -29.30
CA ILE A 227 12.47 4.17 -28.69
C ILE A 227 12.96 2.73 -28.46
N ALA A 228 12.06 1.74 -28.57
CA ALA A 228 12.38 0.34 -28.28
C ALA A 228 13.60 -0.22 -29.08
N PRO A 229 13.84 0.16 -30.35
CA PRO A 229 15.04 -0.30 -31.08
C PRO A 229 16.38 0.09 -30.44
N GLN A 230 16.36 1.13 -29.57
CA GLN A 230 17.54 1.64 -28.86
C GLN A 230 17.70 1.06 -27.47
N LEU A 231 16.75 0.22 -27.02
CA LEU A 231 16.67 -0.30 -25.67
C LEU A 231 16.83 -1.83 -25.65
N THR A 232 17.46 -2.33 -24.61
CA THR A 232 17.40 -3.75 -24.29
C THR A 232 16.01 -4.14 -23.78
N PRO A 233 15.58 -5.42 -23.87
CA PRO A 233 14.31 -5.88 -23.31
C PRO A 233 14.14 -5.52 -21.83
N LEU A 234 15.22 -5.59 -21.06
CA LEU A 234 15.22 -5.21 -19.64
C LEU A 234 14.95 -3.71 -19.45
N GLN A 235 15.59 -2.86 -20.24
CA GLN A 235 15.36 -1.41 -20.22
C GLN A 235 13.91 -1.06 -20.61
N CYS A 236 13.32 -1.78 -21.57
CA CYS A 236 11.90 -1.62 -21.90
C CYS A 236 11.00 -1.92 -20.69
N TRP A 237 11.27 -3.01 -19.95
CA TRP A 237 10.56 -3.33 -18.74
C TRP A 237 10.71 -2.25 -17.66
N TYR A 238 11.90 -1.71 -17.44
CA TYR A 238 12.12 -0.63 -16.50
C TYR A 238 11.36 0.64 -16.89
N ARG A 239 11.21 0.93 -18.18
CA ARG A 239 10.35 2.03 -18.65
C ARG A 239 8.88 1.79 -18.34
N ILE A 240 8.36 0.60 -18.58
CA ILE A 240 6.99 0.22 -18.26
C ILE A 240 6.74 0.35 -16.74
N LEU A 241 7.64 -0.19 -15.93
CA LEU A 241 7.53 -0.12 -14.47
C LEU A 241 7.62 1.33 -13.97
N SER A 242 8.51 2.14 -14.54
CA SER A 242 8.66 3.55 -14.18
C SER A 242 7.39 4.34 -14.46
N GLU A 243 6.76 4.13 -15.60
CA GLU A 243 5.50 4.82 -15.93
C GLU A 243 4.36 4.33 -15.04
N ALA A 244 4.21 3.02 -14.83
CA ALA A 244 3.19 2.46 -13.94
C ALA A 244 3.37 2.91 -12.48
N MET A 245 4.59 3.24 -12.06
CA MET A 245 4.92 3.70 -10.70
C MET A 245 5.24 5.19 -10.63
N LYS A 246 4.95 5.96 -11.66
CA LYS A 246 5.32 7.38 -11.80
C LYS A 246 4.94 8.22 -10.59
N LYS A 247 3.78 7.97 -10.01
CA LYS A 247 3.31 8.66 -8.80
C LYS A 247 4.25 8.46 -7.61
N TYR A 248 4.78 7.27 -7.43
CA TYR A 248 5.67 6.92 -6.32
C TYR A 248 7.11 7.34 -6.58
N LEU A 249 7.52 7.30 -7.84
CA LEU A 249 8.87 7.66 -8.28
C LEU A 249 9.04 9.16 -8.52
N GLN A 250 7.96 9.95 -8.38
CA GLN A 250 7.98 11.41 -8.62
C GLN A 250 8.60 11.79 -9.98
N GLY A 251 8.38 10.95 -11.00
CA GLY A 251 8.93 11.11 -12.34
C GLY A 251 10.34 10.54 -12.56
N ALA A 252 10.99 9.98 -11.53
CA ALA A 252 12.26 9.30 -11.71
C ALA A 252 12.09 8.00 -12.52
N ILE A 253 13.13 7.65 -13.30
CA ILE A 253 13.16 6.42 -14.08
C ILE A 253 13.97 5.37 -13.33
N LEU A 254 13.36 4.21 -13.13
CA LEU A 254 14.06 3.04 -12.59
C LEU A 254 15.19 2.62 -13.52
N LYS A 255 16.36 2.35 -12.96
CA LYS A 255 17.50 1.81 -13.68
C LYS A 255 17.70 0.34 -13.32
N PRO A 256 18.16 -0.51 -14.25
CA PRO A 256 18.59 -1.85 -13.90
C PRO A 256 19.67 -1.78 -12.81
N PRO A 257 19.73 -2.72 -11.87
CA PRO A 257 20.84 -2.80 -10.93
C PRO A 257 22.16 -2.98 -11.70
N ASP A 258 23.16 -2.23 -11.30
CA ASP A 258 24.51 -2.41 -11.83
C ASP A 258 25.05 -3.78 -11.36
N LEU A 259 25.01 -4.77 -12.25
CA LEU A 259 25.50 -6.12 -11.98
C LEU A 259 27.03 -6.19 -11.82
N THR A 260 27.73 -5.08 -11.99
CA THR A 260 29.19 -5.01 -11.86
C THR A 260 29.70 -5.10 -10.42
N ASN A 261 28.82 -4.98 -9.40
CA ASN A 261 29.22 -5.01 -7.98
C ASN A 261 28.73 -6.26 -7.22
N SER A 262 28.23 -7.30 -7.88
CA SER A 262 27.81 -8.55 -7.22
C SER A 262 28.77 -9.69 -7.51
N VAL A 263 30.06 -9.46 -7.24
CA VAL A 263 31.04 -10.53 -7.06
C VAL A 263 31.66 -10.34 -5.69
N CYS A 264 31.03 -10.96 -4.70
CA CYS A 264 31.66 -11.49 -3.49
C CYS A 264 30.75 -12.53 -2.88
#